data_c11865fb503d21608875d37a9055845d
#
_entry.id   c11865fb503d21608875d37a9055845d
#
_cell.length_a   1.000
_cell.length_b   1.000
_cell.length_c   1.000
_cell.angle_alpha   90.00
_cell.angle_beta   90.00
_cell.angle_gamma   90.00
#
_symmetry.space_group_name_H-M   'P 1'
#
loop_
_entity.id
_entity.type
_entity.pdbx_description
1 polymer ?
#
loop_
_entity_poly.entity_id
_entity_poly.type
_entity_poly.pdbx_seq_one_letter_code
_entity_poly.pdbx_strand_id
1 'polypeptide(L)' 'MINEHERIVLTMAVPSEGLEAGDVGTVVHVYSDGLACEVEFTTLDGKTVAVLTLEASQVRPAGEHEITHARELATR' A
#
# COMPACT_ATOMS: atom_id res chain seq x y z
N MET A 1 8.30 6.79 -10.92
CA MET A 1 8.69 5.38 -10.75
C MET A 1 8.72 5.04 -9.26
N ILE A 2 8.19 3.87 -8.91
CA ILE A 2 8.11 3.44 -7.51
C ILE A 2 9.40 2.70 -7.14
N ASN A 3 9.97 3.07 -6.01
CA ASN A 3 11.20 2.47 -5.50
C ASN A 3 10.97 1.78 -4.16
N GLU A 4 11.88 0.87 -3.80
CA GLU A 4 11.82 0.20 -2.50
C GLU A 4 11.86 1.23 -1.38
N HIS A 5 11.13 0.94 -0.31
CA HIS A 5 10.98 1.75 0.88
C HIS A 5 10.15 3.02 0.70
N GLU A 6 9.68 3.30 -0.51
CA GLU A 6 8.75 4.40 -0.72
C GLU A 6 7.34 4.05 -0.23
N ARG A 7 6.60 5.08 0.17
CA ARG A 7 5.20 4.92 0.49
C ARG A 7 4.36 5.07 -0.77
N ILE A 8 3.35 4.22 -0.86
CA ILE A 8 2.39 4.24 -1.95
C ILE A 8 0.98 4.35 -1.39
N VAL A 9 0.09 4.76 -2.25
CA VAL A 9 -1.33 4.85 -1.95
C VAL A 9 -2.07 3.91 -2.90
N LEU A 10 -2.97 3.09 -2.35
CA LEU A 10 -3.81 2.24 -3.18
C LEU A 10 -4.75 3.10 -4.02
N THR A 11 -4.82 2.79 -5.30
CA THR A 11 -5.76 3.46 -6.23
C THR A 11 -7.10 2.73 -6.32
N MET A 12 -7.16 1.50 -5.81
CA MET A 12 -8.38 0.71 -5.79
C MET A 12 -8.40 -0.19 -4.56
N ALA A 13 -9.58 -0.61 -4.18
CA ALA A 13 -9.76 -1.47 -3.01
C ALA A 13 -9.18 -2.86 -3.27
N VAL A 14 -8.76 -3.52 -2.18
CA VAL A 14 -8.43 -4.94 -2.16
C VAL A 14 -9.33 -5.58 -1.10
N PRO A 15 -10.59 -5.89 -1.44
CA PRO A 15 -11.57 -6.30 -0.44
C PRO A 15 -11.22 -7.57 0.31
N SER A 16 -10.53 -8.51 -0.35
CA SER A 16 -10.12 -9.76 0.28
C SER A 16 -9.18 -9.54 1.46
N GLU A 17 -8.51 -8.39 1.51
CA GLU A 17 -7.57 -8.05 2.58
C GLU A 17 -8.13 -6.94 3.49
N GLY A 18 -9.34 -6.51 3.25
CA GLY A 18 -9.93 -5.42 4.01
C GLY A 18 -9.32 -4.05 3.72
N LEU A 19 -8.67 -3.90 2.57
CA LEU A 19 -8.00 -2.66 2.19
C LEU A 19 -8.87 -1.86 1.23
N GLU A 20 -8.76 -0.53 1.32
CA GLU A 20 -9.56 0.41 0.54
C GLU A 20 -8.65 1.32 -0.27
N ALA A 21 -9.19 1.88 -1.35
CA ALA A 21 -8.51 2.94 -2.08
C ALA A 21 -8.17 4.07 -1.10
N GLY A 22 -6.95 4.58 -1.19
CA GLY A 22 -6.46 5.59 -0.26
C GLY A 22 -5.63 5.03 0.88
N ASP A 23 -5.64 3.72 1.11
CA ASP A 23 -4.77 3.13 2.13
C ASP A 23 -3.31 3.25 1.71
N VAL A 24 -2.45 3.51 2.69
CA VAL A 24 -1.02 3.75 2.47
C VAL A 24 -0.23 2.52 2.89
N GLY A 25 0.68 2.11 2.04
CA GLY A 25 1.61 1.03 2.33
C GLY A 25 3.04 1.41 2.01
N THR A 26 3.97 0.54 2.34
CA THR A 26 5.39 0.74 2.08
C THR A 26 5.88 -0.34 1.13
N VAL A 27 6.57 0.07 0.08
CA VAL A 27 7.13 -0.86 -0.91
C VAL A 27 8.30 -1.59 -0.27
N VAL A 28 8.25 -2.91 -0.26
CA VAL A 28 9.34 -3.74 0.27
C VAL A 28 10.13 -4.42 -0.82
N HIS A 29 9.60 -4.49 -2.05
CA HIS A 29 10.30 -5.06 -3.19
C HIS A 29 9.67 -4.57 -4.49
N VAL A 30 10.51 -4.28 -5.48
CA VAL A 30 10.04 -3.94 -6.82
C VAL A 30 10.57 -5.01 -7.76
N TYR A 31 9.67 -5.63 -8.54
CA TYR A 31 10.08 -6.64 -9.50
C TYR A 31 10.83 -6.00 -10.66
N SER A 32 11.73 -6.76 -11.27
CA SER A 32 12.71 -6.23 -12.21
C SER A 32 12.10 -5.59 -13.47
N ASP A 33 10.88 -6.00 -13.82
CA ASP A 33 10.19 -5.42 -14.99
C ASP A 33 9.46 -4.12 -14.66
N GLY A 34 9.40 -3.74 -13.37
CA GLY A 34 8.70 -2.54 -12.94
C GLY A 34 7.18 -2.62 -13.01
N LEU A 35 6.61 -3.78 -13.35
CA LEU A 35 5.16 -3.94 -13.53
C LEU A 35 4.43 -4.29 -12.25
N ALA A 36 5.16 -4.76 -11.24
CA ALA A 36 4.60 -5.16 -9.96
C ALA A 36 5.55 -4.84 -8.83
N CYS A 37 4.99 -4.74 -7.64
CA CYS A 37 5.78 -4.54 -6.42
C CYS A 37 5.12 -5.26 -5.27
N GLU A 38 5.90 -5.55 -4.23
CA GLU A 38 5.36 -6.03 -2.98
C GLU A 38 5.24 -4.88 -2.01
N VAL A 39 4.09 -4.78 -1.37
CA VAL A 39 3.75 -3.68 -0.48
C VAL A 39 3.30 -4.22 0.85
N GLU A 40 3.88 -3.70 1.91
CA GLU A 40 3.46 -4.01 3.27
C GLU A 40 2.52 -2.93 3.78
N PHE A 41 1.38 -3.37 4.31
CA PHE A 41 0.42 -2.51 4.99
C PHE A 41 0.48 -2.79 6.48
N THR A 42 0.60 -1.74 7.26
CA THR A 42 0.69 -1.87 8.72
C THR A 42 -0.35 -0.99 9.40
N THR A 43 -0.72 -1.37 10.62
CA THR A 43 -1.48 -0.47 11.48
C THR A 43 -0.58 0.66 11.96
N LEU A 44 -1.18 1.70 12.54
CA LEU A 44 -0.41 2.85 13.02
C LEU A 44 0.52 2.49 14.17
N ASP A 45 0.24 1.41 14.90
CA ASP A 45 1.13 0.91 15.95
C ASP A 45 2.19 -0.08 15.43
N GLY A 46 2.27 -0.24 14.10
CA GLY A 46 3.36 -0.99 13.48
C GLY A 46 3.12 -2.47 13.25
N LYS A 47 1.89 -2.96 13.44
CA LYS A 47 1.59 -4.37 13.17
C LYS A 47 1.29 -4.58 11.71
N THR A 48 1.87 -5.61 11.11
CA THR A 48 1.62 -5.95 9.72
C THR A 48 0.20 -6.46 9.54
N VAL A 49 -0.53 -5.81 8.65
CA VAL A 49 -1.87 -6.25 8.23
C VAL A 49 -1.77 -7.23 7.08
N ALA A 50 -0.97 -6.88 6.08
CA ALA A 50 -0.81 -7.70 4.88
C ALA A 50 0.45 -7.30 4.14
N VAL A 51 1.01 -8.26 3.41
CA VAL A 51 2.07 -8.00 2.40
C VAL A 51 1.52 -8.52 1.10
N LEU A 52 1.34 -7.64 0.13
CA LEU A 52 0.65 -7.98 -1.11
C LEU A 52 1.50 -7.68 -2.32
N THR A 53 1.36 -8.55 -3.34
CA THR A 53 1.89 -8.27 -4.67
C THR A 53 0.85 -7.45 -5.42
N LEU A 54 1.22 -6.25 -5.80
CA LEU A 54 0.30 -5.32 -6.47
C LEU A 54 0.88 -4.90 -7.82
N GLU A 55 -0.01 -4.74 -8.79
CA GLU A 55 0.37 -4.23 -10.10
C GLU A 55 0.56 -2.72 -10.04
N ALA A 56 1.35 -2.19 -10.95
CA ALA A 56 1.65 -0.77 -10.99
C ALA A 56 0.38 0.10 -11.09
N SER A 57 -0.66 -0.43 -11.74
CA SER A 57 -1.93 0.30 -11.88
C SER A 57 -2.73 0.38 -10.58
N GLN A 58 -2.40 -0.43 -9.60
CA GLN A 58 -3.13 -0.49 -8.32
C GLN A 58 -2.55 0.47 -7.28
N VAL A 59 -1.42 1.07 -7.56
CA VAL A 59 -0.71 1.93 -6.62
C VAL A 59 -0.26 3.22 -7.29
N ARG A 60 -0.04 4.24 -6.48
CA ARG A 60 0.63 5.47 -6.90
C ARG A 60 1.57 5.92 -5.79
N PRO A 61 2.61 6.68 -6.10
CA PRO A 61 3.46 7.25 -5.05
C PRO A 61 2.65 8.19 -4.16
N ALA A 62 2.96 8.21 -2.87
CA ALA A 62 2.39 9.20 -1.96
C ALA A 62 2.96 10.58 -2.32
N GLY A 63 2.08 11.59 -2.34
CA GLY A 63 2.48 12.95 -2.68
C GLY A 63 3.06 13.69 -1.49
N GLU A 64 3.86 14.73 -1.77
CA GLU A 64 4.56 15.49 -0.74
C GLU A 64 3.62 16.26 0.18
N HIS A 65 2.44 16.61 -0.30
CA HIS A 65 1.47 17.39 0.46
C HIS A 65 0.31 16.53 0.98
N GLU A 66 0.46 15.23 0.98
CA GLU A 66 -0.55 14.34 1.50
C GLU A 66 -0.26 13.96 2.93
N ILE A 67 -1.32 13.82 3.73
CA ILE A 67 -1.22 13.28 5.08
C ILE A 67 -2.04 12.00 5.16
N THR A 68 -1.67 11.13 6.10
CA THR A 68 -2.45 9.91 6.33
C THR A 68 -3.76 10.26 7.03
N HIS A 69 -4.77 9.43 6.78
CA HIS A 69 -6.09 9.54 7.40
C HIS A 69 -6.41 8.22 8.09
N ALA A 70 -6.74 8.28 9.37
CA ALA A 70 -6.96 7.08 10.17
C ALA A 70 -8.36 6.52 9.93
N ARG A 71 -8.44 5.20 9.78
CA ARG A 71 -9.69 4.46 9.79
C ARG A 71 -9.47 3.13 10.50
N GLU A 72 -10.51 2.58 11.04
CA GLU A 72 -10.40 1.27 11.65
C GLU A 72 -10.57 0.18 10.60
N LEU A 73 -9.77 -0.88 10.73
CA LEU A 73 -9.94 -2.07 9.92
C LEU A 73 -11.18 -2.82 10.39
N ALA A 74 -11.88 -3.43 9.43
CA ALA A 74 -13.01 -4.27 9.78
C ALA A 74 -12.52 -5.45 10.61
N THR A 75 -13.24 -5.74 11.68
CA THR A 75 -12.96 -6.90 12.52
C THR A 75 -13.38 -8.17 11.78
N ARG A 76 -12.57 -9.19 11.84
CA ARG A 76 -12.90 -10.49 11.26
C ARG A 76 -13.11 -11.54 12.32
#